data_e8fb8c9d9e29fc3cdf8c0317571d9b04
#
_entry.id   e8fb8c9d9e29fc3cdf8c0317571d9b04
#
_cell.length_a   1.000
_cell.length_b   1.000
_cell.length_c   1.000
_cell.angle_alpha   90.00
_cell.angle_beta   90.00
_cell.angle_gamma   90.00
#
_symmetry.space_group_name_H-M   'P 1'
#
loop_
_entity.id
_entity.type
_entity.pdbx_description
1 polymer ?
#
loop_
_entity_poly.entity_id
_entity_poly.type
_entity_poly.pdbx_seq_one_letter_code
_entity_poly.pdbx_strand_id
1 'polypeptide(L)'
;MDERRIKEMKGNTRLRDLYFWSALLILLATVYFFLASYYRWLNFRFTIGGEPFHHWLSWTGTLFIALFTPAYYILKRRNPKRVRMLIGIHVLGNLLAFLFISVHFAHQLGRPPQFFPKLGTGVTLVAAVILLVSTGFFQRFLIGRRLRRYWRFIHVSVTMSFYLIILVHILHGLGII
;
A
#
# COMPACT_ATOMS: atom_id res chain seq x y z
N MET A 1 18.57 19.80 32.02
CA MET A 1 18.24 19.21 30.67
C MET A 1 18.09 20.37 29.72
N ASP A 2 18.85 20.38 28.62
CA ASP A 2 18.96 21.52 27.69
C ASP A 2 17.61 21.78 26.97
N GLU A 3 17.14 23.00 26.92
CA GLU A 3 15.89 23.41 26.27
C GLU A 3 15.83 23.01 24.80
N ARG A 4 16.98 22.98 24.08
CA ARG A 4 17.08 22.46 22.72
C ARG A 4 16.68 21.01 22.62
N ARG A 5 17.14 20.16 23.55
CA ARG A 5 16.79 18.72 23.58
C ARG A 5 15.30 18.52 23.83
N ILE A 6 14.70 19.34 24.70
CA ILE A 6 13.26 19.27 24.98
C ILE A 6 12.45 19.64 23.73
N LYS A 7 12.85 20.69 23.01
CA LYS A 7 12.19 21.15 21.78
C LYS A 7 12.31 20.12 20.64
N GLU A 8 13.48 19.49 20.49
CA GLU A 8 13.70 18.40 19.52
C GLU A 8 12.89 17.15 19.85
N MET A 9 12.78 16.76 21.12
CA MET A 9 11.96 15.63 21.54
C MET A 9 10.47 15.89 21.30
N LYS A 10 9.96 17.07 21.63
CA LYS A 10 8.57 17.48 21.36
C LYS A 10 8.28 17.53 19.86
N GLY A 11 9.19 18.04 19.04
CA GLY A 11 9.05 18.03 17.58
C GLY A 11 9.01 16.63 17.00
N ASN A 12 9.82 15.71 17.52
CA ASN A 12 9.87 14.31 17.08
C ASN A 12 8.57 13.53 17.43
N THR A 13 7.98 13.78 18.60
CA THR A 13 6.71 13.17 18.99
C THR A 13 5.57 13.66 18.11
N ARG A 14 5.43 14.97 17.90
CA ARG A 14 4.39 15.53 17.01
C ARG A 14 4.44 14.98 15.59
N LEU A 15 5.62 14.88 15.00
CA LEU A 15 5.78 14.30 13.65
C LEU A 15 5.39 12.82 13.61
N ARG A 16 5.76 12.04 14.63
CA ARG A 16 5.36 10.63 14.72
C ARG A 16 3.85 10.48 14.83
N ASP A 17 3.21 11.32 15.63
CA ASP A 17 1.78 11.31 15.83
C ASP A 17 1.04 11.72 14.54
N LEU A 18 1.53 12.74 13.83
CA LEU A 18 0.99 13.13 12.52
C LEU A 18 1.05 11.97 11.50
N TYR A 19 2.19 11.28 11.39
CA TYR A 19 2.31 10.12 10.51
C TYR A 19 1.39 8.96 10.91
N PHE A 20 1.20 8.74 12.22
CA PHE A 20 0.29 7.71 12.71
C PHE A 20 -1.16 8.02 12.34
N TRP A 21 -1.62 9.24 12.61
CA TRP A 21 -2.99 9.65 12.30
C TRP A 21 -3.24 9.70 10.80
N SER A 22 -2.28 10.16 10.01
CA SER A 22 -2.39 10.13 8.54
C SER A 22 -2.49 8.69 8.02
N ALA A 23 -1.68 7.78 8.54
CA ALA A 23 -1.74 6.37 8.16
C ALA A 23 -3.08 5.73 8.55
N LEU A 24 -3.57 6.01 9.75
CA LEU A 24 -4.87 5.53 10.22
C LEU A 24 -6.02 6.08 9.36
N LEU A 25 -5.99 7.37 9.03
CA LEU A 25 -6.98 8.00 8.16
C LEU A 25 -7.01 7.33 6.77
N ILE A 26 -5.85 7.06 6.16
CA ILE A 26 -5.78 6.38 4.87
C ILE A 26 -6.32 4.95 4.98
N LEU A 27 -6.03 4.22 6.07
CA LEU A 27 -6.59 2.88 6.29
C LEU A 27 -8.12 2.90 6.44
N LEU A 28 -8.66 3.85 7.20
CA LEU A 28 -10.11 4.02 7.33
C LEU A 28 -10.74 4.40 5.98
N ALA A 29 -10.12 5.32 5.23
CA ALA A 29 -10.53 5.66 3.88
C ALA A 29 -10.49 4.43 2.96
N THR A 30 -9.48 3.57 3.08
CA THR A 30 -9.38 2.32 2.30
C THR A 30 -10.57 1.42 2.56
N VAL A 31 -10.94 1.21 3.82
CA VAL A 31 -12.13 0.39 4.17
C VAL A 31 -13.40 1.03 3.62
N TYR A 32 -13.57 2.34 3.81
CA TYR A 32 -14.74 3.07 3.29
C TYR A 32 -14.87 2.95 1.78
N PHE A 33 -13.80 3.27 1.02
CA PHE A 33 -13.83 3.22 -0.44
C PHE A 33 -13.93 1.79 -0.98
N PHE A 34 -13.37 0.81 -0.27
CA PHE A 34 -13.58 -0.60 -0.59
C PHE A 34 -15.06 -0.97 -0.50
N LEU A 35 -15.73 -0.69 0.62
CA LEU A 35 -17.14 -0.98 0.82
C LEU A 35 -18.01 -0.19 -0.17
N ALA A 36 -17.74 1.10 -0.35
CA ALA A 36 -18.47 1.95 -1.27
C ALA A 36 -18.38 1.49 -2.74
N SER A 37 -17.22 0.94 -3.13
CA SER A 37 -17.02 0.36 -4.48
C SER A 37 -17.70 -1.01 -4.60
N TYR A 38 -17.60 -1.85 -3.58
CA TYR A 38 -18.21 -3.18 -3.55
C TYR A 38 -19.75 -3.11 -3.61
N TYR A 39 -20.36 -2.27 -2.77
CA TYR A 39 -21.81 -2.06 -2.74
C TYR A 39 -22.31 -1.09 -3.81
N ARG A 40 -21.39 -0.54 -4.64
CA ARG A 40 -21.70 0.41 -5.71
C ARG A 40 -22.37 1.70 -5.24
N TRP A 41 -22.09 2.15 -4.01
CA TRP A 41 -22.50 3.46 -3.52
C TRP A 41 -21.80 4.59 -4.27
N LEU A 42 -20.55 4.35 -4.72
CA LEU A 42 -19.79 5.25 -5.57
C LEU A 42 -19.70 4.66 -6.99
N ASN A 43 -20.05 5.48 -7.96
CA ASN A 43 -20.01 5.08 -9.37
C ASN A 43 -18.66 5.45 -10.01
N PHE A 44 -17.71 4.54 -10.01
CA PHE A 44 -16.41 4.67 -10.71
C PHE A 44 -16.42 4.08 -12.12
N ARG A 45 -17.60 4.02 -12.76
CA ARG A 45 -17.76 3.39 -14.08
C ARG A 45 -17.38 4.28 -15.26
N PHE A 46 -17.06 5.57 -15.02
CA PHE A 46 -16.58 6.43 -16.07
C PHE A 46 -15.24 5.95 -16.63
N THR A 47 -15.02 6.19 -17.90
CA THR A 47 -13.81 5.80 -18.63
C THR A 47 -12.93 7.01 -18.91
N ILE A 48 -11.62 6.81 -18.86
CA ILE A 48 -10.61 7.79 -19.27
C ILE A 48 -9.75 7.12 -20.33
N GLY A 49 -9.69 7.69 -21.54
CA GLY A 49 -8.93 7.11 -22.65
C GLY A 49 -9.38 5.71 -23.06
N GLY A 50 -10.66 5.38 -22.90
CA GLY A 50 -11.22 4.06 -23.23
C GLY A 50 -11.15 3.03 -22.09
N GLU A 51 -10.37 3.29 -21.06
CA GLU A 51 -10.19 2.40 -19.92
C GLU A 51 -11.02 2.83 -18.70
N PRO A 52 -11.61 1.87 -17.94
CA PRO A 52 -12.33 2.16 -16.71
C PRO A 52 -11.45 2.86 -15.67
N PHE A 53 -11.98 3.85 -14.97
CA PHE A 53 -11.23 4.65 -14.00
C PHE A 53 -10.56 3.80 -12.89
N HIS A 54 -11.22 2.73 -12.43
CA HIS A 54 -10.64 1.84 -11.42
C HIS A 54 -9.39 1.09 -11.91
N HIS A 55 -9.20 0.91 -13.24
CA HIS A 55 -7.93 0.39 -13.79
C HIS A 55 -6.81 1.41 -13.64
N TRP A 56 -7.07 2.70 -13.91
CA TRP A 56 -6.10 3.77 -13.70
C TRP A 56 -5.64 3.86 -12.25
N LEU A 57 -6.56 3.70 -11.30
CA LEU A 57 -6.20 3.64 -9.88
C LEU A 57 -5.26 2.46 -9.59
N SER A 58 -5.61 1.27 -10.08
CA SER A 58 -4.79 0.07 -9.88
C SER A 58 -3.40 0.22 -10.52
N TRP A 59 -3.34 0.72 -11.74
CA TRP A 59 -2.06 0.95 -12.44
C TRP A 59 -1.20 1.96 -11.70
N THR A 60 -1.77 3.08 -11.26
CA THR A 60 -1.06 4.10 -10.49
C THR A 60 -0.50 3.53 -9.18
N GLY A 61 -1.32 2.79 -8.43
CA GLY A 61 -0.89 2.16 -7.18
C GLY A 61 0.20 1.11 -7.41
N THR A 62 0.03 0.26 -8.40
CA THR A 62 0.98 -0.78 -8.77
C THR A 62 2.31 -0.20 -9.24
N LEU A 63 2.26 0.81 -10.11
CA LEU A 63 3.46 1.49 -10.62
C LEU A 63 4.24 2.17 -9.49
N PHE A 64 3.52 2.82 -8.56
CA PHE A 64 4.15 3.40 -7.38
C PHE A 64 4.91 2.34 -6.57
N ILE A 65 4.27 1.22 -6.22
CA ILE A 65 4.91 0.14 -5.47
C ILE A 65 6.11 -0.41 -6.26
N ALA A 66 5.93 -0.70 -7.55
CA ALA A 66 6.94 -1.33 -8.39
C ALA A 66 8.20 -0.47 -8.55
N LEU A 67 8.06 0.84 -8.69
CA LEU A 67 9.19 1.74 -8.88
C LEU A 67 9.74 2.31 -7.57
N PHE A 68 8.86 2.75 -6.68
CA PHE A 68 9.31 3.46 -5.48
C PHE A 68 9.90 2.53 -4.42
N THR A 69 9.42 1.29 -4.28
CA THR A 69 9.95 0.39 -3.26
C THR A 69 11.42 0.01 -3.50
N PRO A 70 11.86 -0.38 -4.72
CA PRO A 70 13.29 -0.57 -5.00
C PRO A 70 14.09 0.73 -4.89
N ALA A 71 13.55 1.84 -5.41
CA ALA A 71 14.18 3.15 -5.32
C ALA A 71 14.39 3.57 -3.85
N TYR A 72 13.40 3.36 -2.99
CA TYR A 72 13.52 3.61 -1.55
C TYR A 72 14.69 2.84 -0.92
N TYR A 73 14.85 1.56 -1.27
CA TYR A 73 15.95 0.73 -0.74
C TYR A 73 17.33 1.29 -1.11
N ILE A 74 17.49 1.76 -2.35
CA ILE A 74 18.72 2.37 -2.85
C ILE A 74 18.93 3.76 -2.24
N LEU A 75 17.91 4.63 -2.31
CA LEU A 75 17.97 6.02 -1.87
C LEU A 75 18.27 6.16 -0.39
N LYS A 76 17.70 5.30 0.46
CA LYS A 76 17.95 5.36 1.89
C LYS A 76 19.40 5.01 2.26
N ARG A 77 20.08 4.20 1.46
CA ARG A 77 21.51 3.90 1.64
C ARG A 77 22.40 5.05 1.15
N ARG A 78 22.02 5.67 0.04
CA ARG A 78 22.78 6.79 -0.55
C ARG A 78 22.57 8.12 0.16
N ASN A 79 21.42 8.33 0.79
CA ASN A 79 21.02 9.60 1.41
C ASN A 79 20.61 9.43 2.89
N PRO A 80 21.53 9.15 3.82
CA PRO A 80 21.18 8.92 5.24
C PRO A 80 20.52 10.13 5.88
N LYS A 81 20.82 11.36 5.45
CA LYS A 81 20.18 12.59 5.95
C LYS A 81 18.67 12.69 5.61
N ARG A 82 18.23 12.06 4.53
CA ARG A 82 16.83 12.08 4.06
C ARG A 82 16.01 10.85 4.45
N VAL A 83 16.56 9.95 5.25
CA VAL A 83 15.93 8.66 5.60
C VAL A 83 14.53 8.84 6.20
N ARG A 84 14.31 9.85 7.06
CA ARG A 84 12.99 10.11 7.65
C ARG A 84 11.94 10.43 6.59
N MET A 85 12.26 11.31 5.66
CA MET A 85 11.38 11.69 4.55
C MET A 85 11.08 10.47 3.67
N LEU A 86 12.12 9.72 3.28
CA LEU A 86 11.99 8.53 2.44
C LEU A 86 11.10 7.45 3.11
N ILE A 87 11.24 7.24 4.42
CA ILE A 87 10.35 6.35 5.17
C ILE A 87 8.92 6.87 5.16
N GLY A 88 8.71 8.18 5.33
CA GLY A 88 7.38 8.79 5.27
C GLY A 88 6.71 8.55 3.92
N ILE A 89 7.41 8.81 2.82
CA ILE A 89 6.93 8.57 1.45
C ILE A 89 6.66 7.06 1.25
N HIS A 90 7.56 6.19 1.71
CA HIS A 90 7.37 4.74 1.61
C HIS A 90 6.10 4.28 2.33
N VAL A 91 5.88 4.73 3.56
CA VAL A 91 4.73 4.32 4.36
C VAL A 91 3.43 4.90 3.78
N LEU A 92 3.34 6.22 3.64
CA LEU A 92 2.10 6.86 3.19
C LEU A 92 1.79 6.56 1.72
N GLY A 93 2.81 6.54 0.86
CA GLY A 93 2.65 6.22 -0.55
C GLY A 93 2.18 4.78 -0.77
N ASN A 94 2.72 3.80 -0.03
CA ASN A 94 2.24 2.42 -0.12
C ASN A 94 0.83 2.25 0.47
N LEU A 95 0.44 3.03 1.48
CA LEU A 95 -0.95 3.05 1.96
C LEU A 95 -1.92 3.63 0.93
N LEU A 96 -1.54 4.70 0.23
CA LEU A 96 -2.33 5.23 -0.89
C LEU A 96 -2.42 4.24 -2.06
N ALA A 97 -1.32 3.59 -2.40
CA ALA A 97 -1.31 2.53 -3.40
C ALA A 97 -2.23 1.37 -3.00
N PHE A 98 -2.22 0.98 -1.72
CA PHE A 98 -3.14 -0.02 -1.18
C PHE A 98 -4.60 0.41 -1.30
N LEU A 99 -4.92 1.67 -0.99
CA LEU A 99 -6.27 2.23 -1.20
C LEU A 99 -6.70 2.08 -2.66
N PHE A 100 -5.87 2.48 -3.62
CA PHE A 100 -6.19 2.41 -5.04
C PHE A 100 -6.41 0.98 -5.54
N ILE A 101 -5.53 0.05 -5.14
CA ILE A 101 -5.64 -1.37 -5.47
C ILE A 101 -6.89 -1.97 -4.83
N SER A 102 -7.24 -1.56 -3.59
CA SER A 102 -8.43 -2.03 -2.88
C SER A 102 -9.72 -1.60 -3.58
N VAL A 103 -9.79 -0.38 -4.12
CA VAL A 103 -10.93 0.10 -4.93
C VAL A 103 -11.11 -0.76 -6.19
N HIS A 104 -10.01 -1.03 -6.91
CA HIS A 104 -10.04 -1.89 -8.09
C HIS A 104 -10.53 -3.31 -7.73
N PHE A 105 -9.97 -3.90 -6.69
CA PHE A 105 -10.32 -5.25 -6.26
C PHE A 105 -11.79 -5.34 -5.80
N ALA A 106 -12.28 -4.36 -5.03
CA ALA A 106 -13.67 -4.28 -4.62
C ALA A 106 -14.63 -4.20 -5.80
N HIS A 107 -14.25 -3.41 -6.84
CA HIS A 107 -15.03 -3.32 -8.07
C HIS A 107 -15.10 -4.66 -8.82
N GLN A 108 -14.00 -5.43 -8.85
CA GLN A 108 -14.00 -6.77 -9.45
C GLN A 108 -14.86 -7.76 -8.66
N LEU A 109 -14.79 -7.74 -7.32
CA LEU A 109 -15.63 -8.56 -6.44
C LEU A 109 -17.13 -8.25 -6.55
N GLY A 110 -17.48 -6.97 -6.77
CA GLY A 110 -18.87 -6.51 -6.90
C GLY A 110 -19.48 -6.77 -8.28
N ARG A 111 -18.82 -7.51 -9.20
CA ARG A 111 -19.38 -7.86 -10.50
C ARG A 111 -20.52 -8.88 -10.37
N PRO A 112 -21.54 -8.83 -11.25
CA PRO A 112 -22.56 -9.86 -11.32
C PRO A 112 -21.93 -11.24 -11.59
N PRO A 113 -22.55 -12.34 -11.11
CA PRO A 113 -22.00 -13.70 -11.23
C PRO A 113 -21.58 -14.10 -12.65
N GLN A 114 -22.35 -13.69 -13.68
CA GLN A 114 -22.06 -13.98 -15.09
C GLN A 114 -20.80 -13.27 -15.62
N PHE A 115 -20.37 -12.21 -14.95
CA PHE A 115 -19.15 -11.43 -15.30
C PHE A 115 -18.07 -11.54 -14.24
N PHE A 116 -18.21 -12.50 -13.31
CA PHE A 116 -17.26 -12.66 -12.22
C PHE A 116 -15.91 -13.10 -12.75
N PRO A 117 -14.82 -12.38 -12.48
CA PRO A 117 -13.51 -12.70 -13.03
C PRO A 117 -12.89 -13.91 -12.32
N LYS A 118 -11.97 -14.59 -13.00
CA LYS A 118 -11.09 -15.56 -12.36
C LYS A 118 -10.13 -14.84 -11.42
N LEU A 119 -10.42 -14.84 -10.12
CA LEU A 119 -9.71 -14.01 -9.12
C LEU A 119 -8.36 -14.57 -8.65
N GLY A 120 -7.93 -15.76 -9.08
CA GLY A 120 -6.79 -16.50 -8.52
C GLY A 120 -5.58 -15.66 -8.09
N THR A 121 -4.86 -15.07 -9.06
CA THR A 121 -3.69 -14.23 -8.78
C THR A 121 -4.07 -12.89 -8.12
N GLY A 122 -5.25 -12.34 -8.42
CA GLY A 122 -5.75 -11.10 -7.82
C GLY A 122 -5.98 -11.22 -6.31
N VAL A 123 -6.61 -12.31 -5.84
CA VAL A 123 -6.80 -12.57 -4.40
C VAL A 123 -5.46 -12.73 -3.70
N THR A 124 -4.53 -13.47 -4.31
CA THR A 124 -3.20 -13.68 -3.75
C THR A 124 -2.42 -12.36 -3.61
N LEU A 125 -2.53 -11.48 -4.61
CA LEU A 125 -1.91 -10.14 -4.55
C LEU A 125 -2.50 -9.29 -3.44
N VAL A 126 -3.83 -9.25 -3.31
CA VAL A 126 -4.48 -8.46 -2.24
C VAL A 126 -4.10 -9.00 -0.87
N ALA A 127 -4.08 -10.32 -0.67
CA ALA A 127 -3.61 -10.93 0.57
C ALA A 127 -2.15 -10.55 0.89
N ALA A 128 -1.27 -10.58 -0.12
CA ALA A 128 0.13 -10.15 0.03
C ALA A 128 0.22 -8.67 0.41
N VAL A 129 -0.55 -7.77 -0.23
CA VAL A 129 -0.55 -6.34 0.10
C VAL A 129 -1.09 -6.10 1.51
N ILE A 130 -2.13 -6.79 1.95
CA ILE A 130 -2.64 -6.72 3.34
C ILE A 130 -1.55 -7.12 4.33
N LEU A 131 -0.82 -8.20 4.08
CA LEU A 131 0.31 -8.62 4.93
C LEU A 131 1.44 -7.58 4.94
N LEU A 132 1.76 -6.99 3.78
CA LEU A 132 2.78 -5.93 3.65
C LEU A 132 2.38 -4.69 4.44
N VAL A 133 1.14 -4.23 4.29
CA VAL A 133 0.62 -3.06 5.01
C VAL A 133 0.61 -3.33 6.51
N SER A 134 0.09 -4.47 6.96
CA SER A 134 0.00 -4.83 8.38
C SER A 134 1.39 -4.93 9.02
N THR A 135 2.31 -5.67 8.41
CA THR A 135 3.68 -5.83 8.94
C THR A 135 4.46 -4.52 8.90
N GLY A 136 4.31 -3.72 7.85
CA GLY A 136 4.90 -2.39 7.75
C GLY A 136 4.37 -1.42 8.81
N PHE A 137 3.06 -1.43 9.06
CA PHE A 137 2.41 -0.62 10.08
C PHE A 137 2.90 -1.00 11.49
N PHE A 138 2.90 -2.29 11.82
CA PHE A 138 3.38 -2.77 13.13
C PHE A 138 4.86 -2.43 13.36
N GLN A 139 5.69 -2.61 12.32
CA GLN A 139 7.11 -2.26 12.40
C GLN A 139 7.33 -0.75 12.57
N ARG A 140 6.57 0.07 11.85
CA ARG A 140 6.72 1.54 11.88
C ARG A 140 6.28 2.14 13.20
N PHE A 141 5.14 1.69 13.74
CA PHE A 141 4.56 2.24 14.96
C PHE A 141 4.93 1.45 16.23
N LEU A 142 5.87 0.51 16.11
CA LEU A 142 6.43 -0.28 17.21
C LEU A 142 5.39 -1.08 17.99
N ILE A 143 4.34 -1.53 17.30
CA ILE A 143 3.36 -2.45 17.88
C ILE A 143 4.01 -3.83 17.96
N GLY A 144 3.99 -4.42 19.18
CA GLY A 144 4.61 -5.73 19.39
C GLY A 144 6.14 -5.70 19.23
N ARG A 145 6.84 -4.81 19.95
CA ARG A 145 8.31 -4.62 19.86
C ARG A 145 9.11 -5.91 19.95
N ARG A 146 8.65 -6.89 20.74
CA ARG A 146 9.30 -8.21 20.88
C ARG A 146 9.30 -9.00 19.56
N LEU A 147 8.33 -8.78 18.70
CA LEU A 147 8.17 -9.45 17.41
C LEU A 147 8.80 -8.69 16.24
N ARG A 148 9.51 -7.59 16.48
CA ARG A 148 10.06 -6.70 15.43
C ARG A 148 10.90 -7.45 14.40
N ARG A 149 11.69 -8.46 14.83
CA ARG A 149 12.52 -9.29 13.93
C ARG A 149 11.63 -10.09 12.97
N TYR A 150 10.56 -10.68 13.49
CA TYR A 150 9.61 -11.47 12.70
C TYR A 150 8.81 -10.58 11.73
N TRP A 151 8.31 -9.42 12.18
CA TRP A 151 7.63 -8.47 11.30
C TRP A 151 8.52 -8.05 10.14
N ARG A 152 9.79 -7.76 10.39
CA ARG A 152 10.74 -7.40 9.34
C ARG A 152 10.98 -8.56 8.38
N PHE A 153 11.16 -9.77 8.88
CA PHE A 153 11.38 -10.96 8.05
C PHE A 153 10.17 -11.21 7.15
N ILE A 154 8.96 -11.26 7.71
CA ILE A 154 7.72 -11.44 6.95
C ILE A 154 7.56 -10.34 5.89
N HIS A 155 7.75 -9.08 6.27
CA HIS A 155 7.62 -7.94 5.35
C HIS A 155 8.55 -8.07 4.14
N VAL A 156 9.81 -8.40 4.34
CA VAL A 156 10.79 -8.55 3.25
C VAL A 156 10.47 -9.76 2.39
N SER A 157 10.14 -10.92 3.00
CA SER A 157 9.82 -12.16 2.25
C SER A 157 8.56 -11.99 1.41
N VAL A 158 7.49 -11.41 1.99
CA VAL A 158 6.25 -11.13 1.25
C VAL A 158 6.48 -10.09 0.15
N THR A 159 7.37 -9.11 0.35
CA THR A 159 7.73 -8.15 -0.71
C THR A 159 8.32 -8.87 -1.92
N MET A 160 9.24 -9.81 -1.72
CA MET A 160 9.84 -10.58 -2.82
C MET A 160 8.80 -11.44 -3.55
N SER A 161 7.95 -12.15 -2.79
CA SER A 161 6.86 -12.94 -3.37
C SER A 161 5.86 -12.07 -4.14
N PHE A 162 5.54 -10.88 -3.61
CA PHE A 162 4.64 -9.93 -4.27
C PHE A 162 5.14 -9.54 -5.66
N TYR A 163 6.44 -9.26 -5.83
CA TYR A 163 6.99 -8.90 -7.15
C TYR A 163 6.87 -10.04 -8.17
N LEU A 164 7.04 -11.28 -7.74
CA LEU A 164 6.86 -12.44 -8.62
C LEU A 164 5.39 -12.61 -9.02
N ILE A 165 4.47 -12.52 -8.05
CA ILE A 165 3.04 -12.72 -8.29
C ILE A 165 2.47 -11.59 -9.16
N ILE A 166 2.89 -10.33 -8.94
CA ILE A 166 2.38 -9.21 -9.73
C ILE A 166 2.84 -9.29 -11.19
N LEU A 167 4.07 -9.77 -11.43
CA LEU A 167 4.54 -10.01 -12.79
C LEU A 167 3.64 -11.03 -13.51
N VAL A 168 3.38 -12.17 -12.87
CA VAL A 168 2.47 -13.20 -13.42
C VAL A 168 1.06 -12.64 -13.64
N HIS A 169 0.55 -11.85 -12.67
CA HIS A 169 -0.79 -11.24 -12.78
C HIS A 169 -0.90 -10.27 -13.97
N ILE A 170 0.13 -9.45 -14.20
CA ILE A 170 0.17 -8.51 -15.33
C ILE A 170 0.25 -9.29 -16.64
N LEU A 171 1.14 -10.28 -16.77
CA LEU A 171 1.31 -11.08 -17.97
C LEU A 171 0.01 -11.84 -18.32
N HIS A 172 -0.66 -12.39 -17.31
CA HIS A 172 -1.98 -13.02 -17.49
C HIS A 172 -3.06 -12.00 -17.92
N GLY A 173 -3.07 -10.81 -17.31
CA GLY A 173 -3.99 -9.72 -17.68
C GLY A 173 -3.79 -9.20 -19.11
N LEU A 174 -2.56 -9.28 -19.62
CA LEU A 174 -2.20 -8.91 -21.00
C LEU A 174 -2.42 -10.08 -22.00
N GLY A 175 -2.85 -11.26 -21.53
CA GLY A 175 -3.04 -12.42 -22.38
C GLY A 175 -1.74 -13.02 -22.95
N ILE A 176 -0.60 -12.78 -22.28
CA ILE A 176 0.71 -13.32 -22.70
C ILE A 176 0.88 -14.76 -22.21
N ILE A 177 0.30 -15.07 -21.04
CA ILE A 177 0.29 -16.40 -20.42
C ILE A 177 -1.11 -16.76 -19.93
#